data_49390f0b9a4a3c2dcac382b1329d29c2
#
_entry.id   49390f0b9a4a3c2dcac382b1329d29c2
#
_cell.length_a   1.000
_cell.length_b   1.000
_cell.length_c   1.000
_cell.angle_alpha   90.00
_cell.angle_beta   90.00
_cell.angle_gamma   90.00
#
_symmetry.space_group_name_H-M   'P 1'
#
loop_
_entity.id
_entity.type
_entity.pdbx_description
1 polymer ?
#
loop_
_entity_poly.entity_id
_entity_poly.type
_entity_poly.pdbx_seq_one_letter_code
_entity_poly.pdbx_strand_id
1 'polypeptide(L)'
;GGHCQSLDLSGPKRFENAQRFSDEIFTRLIDTSPSPTFSASKILFSFSFFEQIKSNEKSLDDQFSLQAVLPKWQLTAKDKMSFLRLNSVAQNHSDVREAIEKLWTIREKINKSPLLIDTDLKENLLMDNFSNEWKSQYRDSLAKGIELINAGDLDKLVLATSQTLSLKEPLDPLKVLSRLRVQQTNSCRFLWQKNHDESFFGASPERLISLNQNQLLIDALAGTAKKDDDGQYDCLPVFFLIQAVIEGNK
;
A
#
# COMPACT_ATOMS: atom_id res chain seq x y z
N GLY A 1 -4.12 10.62 -12.75
CA GLY A 1 -2.97 9.75 -12.64
C GLY A 1 -2.47 9.25 -13.98
N GLY A 2 -2.32 7.98 -14.08
CA GLY A 2 -1.75 7.28 -15.24
C GLY A 2 -0.34 6.80 -14.97
N HIS A 3 0.11 5.89 -15.80
CA HIS A 3 1.46 5.32 -15.76
C HIS A 3 2.29 5.78 -16.96
N CYS A 4 3.59 5.83 -16.77
CA CYS A 4 4.57 6.01 -17.85
C CYS A 4 4.86 4.66 -18.52
N GLN A 5 5.10 3.63 -17.70
CA GLN A 5 5.23 2.24 -18.10
C GLN A 5 4.61 1.32 -17.05
N SER A 6 4.10 0.17 -17.47
CA SER A 6 3.55 -0.85 -16.55
C SER A 6 3.84 -2.25 -17.06
N LEU A 7 3.84 -3.19 -16.14
CA LEU A 7 3.94 -4.61 -16.36
C LEU A 7 2.91 -5.32 -15.50
N ASP A 8 2.06 -6.14 -16.13
CA ASP A 8 1.05 -6.94 -15.46
C ASP A 8 1.29 -8.41 -15.82
N LEU A 9 1.51 -9.26 -14.82
CA LEU A 9 1.89 -10.66 -15.00
C LEU A 9 1.26 -11.58 -13.95
N SER A 10 1.24 -12.87 -14.27
CA SER A 10 0.91 -13.97 -13.37
C SER A 10 1.91 -15.11 -13.49
N GLY A 11 1.98 -15.94 -12.46
CA GLY A 11 2.77 -17.18 -12.46
C GLY A 11 4.06 -17.13 -11.65
N PRO A 12 4.82 -18.23 -11.63
CA PRO A 12 5.93 -18.45 -10.69
C PRO A 12 7.13 -17.52 -10.89
N LYS A 13 7.34 -17.01 -12.11
CA LYS A 13 8.47 -16.10 -12.42
C LYS A 13 8.15 -14.62 -12.23
N ARG A 14 7.06 -14.30 -11.54
CA ARG A 14 6.62 -12.91 -11.38
C ARG A 14 7.66 -12.01 -10.70
N PHE A 15 8.39 -12.51 -9.70
CA PHE A 15 9.43 -11.74 -9.02
C PHE A 15 10.64 -11.47 -9.89
N GLU A 16 11.10 -12.48 -10.63
CA GLU A 16 12.20 -12.36 -11.60
C GLU A 16 11.84 -11.36 -12.72
N ASN A 17 10.59 -11.43 -13.19
CA ASN A 17 10.10 -10.50 -14.21
C ASN A 17 9.95 -9.07 -13.67
N ALA A 18 9.55 -8.91 -12.41
CA ALA A 18 9.52 -7.61 -11.74
C ALA A 18 10.92 -6.99 -11.64
N GLN A 19 11.90 -7.81 -11.26
CA GLN A 19 13.31 -7.37 -11.20
C GLN A 19 13.79 -6.92 -12.58
N ARG A 20 13.61 -7.76 -13.62
CA ARG A 20 14.00 -7.44 -15.00
C ARG A 20 13.36 -6.16 -15.50
N PHE A 21 12.05 -5.97 -15.26
CA PHE A 21 11.35 -4.74 -15.62
C PHE A 21 11.97 -3.51 -14.94
N SER A 22 12.33 -3.62 -13.69
CA SER A 22 13.01 -2.53 -12.95
C SER A 22 14.36 -2.21 -13.54
N ASP A 23 15.16 -3.23 -13.80
CA ASP A 23 16.52 -3.08 -14.31
C ASP A 23 16.50 -2.45 -15.72
N GLU A 24 15.59 -2.86 -16.58
CA GLU A 24 15.39 -2.27 -17.90
C GLU A 24 15.00 -0.79 -17.83
N ILE A 25 14.07 -0.44 -16.92
CA ILE A 25 13.68 0.96 -16.74
C ILE A 25 14.84 1.78 -16.21
N PHE A 26 15.47 1.36 -15.12
CA PHE A 26 16.52 2.15 -14.49
C PHE A 26 17.78 2.26 -15.33
N THR A 27 18.09 1.27 -16.16
CA THR A 27 19.19 1.34 -17.14
C THR A 27 18.95 2.42 -18.22
N ARG A 28 17.70 2.65 -18.58
CA ARG A 28 17.31 3.63 -19.62
C ARG A 28 16.88 4.98 -19.07
N LEU A 29 16.70 5.07 -17.74
CA LEU A 29 16.20 6.27 -17.10
C LEU A 29 17.28 7.34 -17.01
N ILE A 30 17.03 8.52 -17.56
CA ILE A 30 17.81 9.73 -17.31
C ILE A 30 17.15 10.45 -16.12
N ASP A 31 17.79 10.40 -14.96
CA ASP A 31 17.28 11.03 -13.75
C ASP A 31 17.94 12.38 -13.51
N THR A 32 17.14 13.44 -13.55
CA THR A 32 17.56 14.82 -13.29
C THR A 32 17.22 15.30 -11.88
N SER A 33 17.03 14.37 -10.93
CA SER A 33 16.62 14.68 -9.57
C SER A 33 17.63 15.56 -8.84
N PRO A 34 17.18 16.62 -8.17
CA PRO A 34 18.04 17.44 -7.33
C PRO A 34 18.50 16.72 -6.05
N SER A 35 17.78 15.69 -5.64
CA SER A 35 18.09 14.84 -4.49
C SER A 35 17.80 13.37 -4.85
N PRO A 36 18.79 12.64 -5.37
CA PRO A 36 18.59 11.27 -5.86
C PRO A 36 17.97 10.32 -4.84
N THR A 37 18.38 10.43 -3.58
CA THR A 37 17.87 9.54 -2.52
C THR A 37 16.39 9.74 -2.22
N PHE A 38 15.88 10.96 -2.39
CA PHE A 38 14.56 11.33 -1.94
C PHE A 38 13.56 11.56 -3.08
N SER A 39 13.98 12.25 -4.13
CA SER A 39 13.15 12.62 -5.27
C SER A 39 13.30 11.72 -6.49
N ALA A 40 14.10 10.65 -6.41
CA ALA A 40 14.31 9.69 -7.49
C ALA A 40 13.00 9.05 -7.97
N SER A 41 12.99 8.61 -9.22
CA SER A 41 11.90 7.80 -9.76
C SER A 41 11.72 6.52 -8.96
N LYS A 42 10.46 6.13 -8.74
CA LYS A 42 10.09 4.92 -8.00
C LYS A 42 9.18 4.07 -8.86
N ILE A 43 9.43 2.79 -8.87
CA ILE A 43 8.52 1.80 -9.42
C ILE A 43 7.68 1.27 -8.25
N LEU A 44 6.38 1.23 -8.43
CA LEU A 44 5.44 0.71 -7.46
C LEU A 44 5.08 -0.73 -7.85
N PHE A 45 5.13 -1.61 -6.87
CA PHE A 45 4.77 -3.02 -7.05
C PHE A 45 3.57 -3.38 -6.21
N SER A 46 2.69 -4.18 -6.79
CA SER A 46 1.62 -4.88 -6.11
C SER A 46 1.73 -6.36 -6.43
N PHE A 47 1.75 -7.20 -5.39
CA PHE A 47 1.80 -8.64 -5.53
C PHE A 47 0.60 -9.24 -4.82
N SER A 48 -0.10 -10.18 -5.48
CA SER A 48 -1.03 -11.04 -4.77
C SER A 48 -0.27 -12.09 -3.96
N PHE A 49 -0.91 -12.63 -2.92
CA PHE A 49 -0.31 -13.70 -2.13
C PHE A 49 -0.04 -14.95 -2.99
N PHE A 50 -0.99 -15.31 -3.84
CA PHE A 50 -0.88 -16.47 -4.73
C PHE A 50 -0.33 -16.10 -6.11
N GLU A 51 0.38 -17.03 -6.75
CA GLU A 51 0.94 -16.87 -8.10
C GLU A 51 -0.14 -16.85 -9.19
N GLN A 52 -1.23 -17.54 -8.94
CA GLN A 52 -2.38 -17.61 -9.83
C GLN A 52 -3.64 -17.28 -9.03
N ILE A 53 -4.44 -16.39 -9.56
CA ILE A 53 -5.74 -16.05 -9.01
C ILE A 53 -6.76 -16.97 -9.67
N LYS A 54 -7.42 -17.81 -8.87
CA LYS A 54 -8.49 -18.68 -9.38
C LYS A 54 -9.72 -17.83 -9.67
N SER A 55 -10.17 -17.85 -10.90
CA SER A 55 -11.22 -17.00 -11.48
C SER A 55 -12.65 -17.21 -10.96
N ASN A 56 -12.87 -17.90 -9.84
CA ASN A 56 -14.20 -18.20 -9.34
C ASN A 56 -14.82 -17.10 -8.46
N GLU A 57 -14.10 -16.09 -8.12
CA GLU A 57 -14.62 -14.92 -7.40
C GLU A 57 -14.34 -13.67 -8.23
N LYS A 58 -15.40 -12.96 -8.61
CA LYS A 58 -15.32 -11.64 -9.25
C LYS A 58 -14.85 -10.62 -8.20
N SER A 59 -13.60 -10.70 -7.81
CA SER A 59 -12.96 -9.75 -6.90
C SER A 59 -12.00 -8.83 -7.66
N LEU A 60 -11.61 -7.74 -7.04
CA LEU A 60 -10.64 -6.74 -7.52
C LEU A 60 -9.31 -7.35 -8.06
N ASP A 61 -9.03 -8.59 -7.70
CA ASP A 61 -7.78 -9.30 -7.98
C ASP A 61 -7.79 -10.11 -9.29
N ASP A 62 -8.84 -10.01 -10.09
CA ASP A 62 -9.15 -10.97 -11.17
C ASP A 62 -8.18 -11.00 -12.36
N GLN A 63 -7.07 -10.27 -12.35
CA GLN A 63 -6.28 -10.23 -13.58
C GLN A 63 -4.80 -10.58 -13.44
N PHE A 64 -4.11 -10.10 -12.41
CA PHE A 64 -2.66 -10.26 -12.36
C PHE A 64 -2.15 -10.51 -10.94
N SER A 65 -1.24 -11.47 -10.80
CA SER A 65 -0.58 -11.75 -9.52
C SER A 65 0.61 -10.80 -9.23
N LEU A 66 1.00 -10.02 -10.23
CA LEU A 66 1.96 -8.93 -10.15
C LEU A 66 1.47 -7.76 -10.98
N GLN A 67 1.51 -6.58 -10.43
CA GLN A 67 1.49 -5.33 -11.17
C GLN A 67 2.70 -4.48 -10.79
N ALA A 68 3.45 -4.02 -11.79
CA ALA A 68 4.56 -3.10 -11.63
C ALA A 68 4.29 -1.82 -12.42
N VAL A 69 4.46 -0.66 -11.80
CA VAL A 69 4.12 0.62 -12.42
C VAL A 69 5.23 1.64 -12.20
N LEU A 70 5.76 2.20 -13.28
CA LEU A 70 6.44 3.49 -13.25
C LEU A 70 5.37 4.59 -13.40
N PRO A 71 5.02 5.31 -12.34
CA PRO A 71 3.95 6.30 -12.41
C PRO A 71 4.37 7.46 -13.32
N LYS A 72 3.43 8.00 -14.08
CA LYS A 72 3.64 9.22 -14.87
C LYS A 72 3.92 10.42 -13.98
N TRP A 73 3.18 10.56 -12.91
CA TRP A 73 3.32 11.62 -11.92
C TRP A 73 3.72 11.04 -10.57
N GLN A 74 4.71 11.63 -9.95
CA GLN A 74 5.14 11.25 -8.62
C GLN A 74 5.27 12.51 -7.77
N LEU A 75 4.53 12.56 -6.67
CA LEU A 75 4.67 13.58 -5.65
C LEU A 75 5.27 12.93 -4.40
N THR A 76 6.41 13.43 -3.97
CA THR A 76 7.09 12.95 -2.77
C THR A 76 7.23 14.10 -1.79
N ALA A 77 6.84 13.91 -0.54
CA ALA A 77 6.98 14.90 0.51
C ALA A 77 7.78 14.33 1.67
N LYS A 78 8.71 15.13 2.19
CA LYS A 78 9.48 14.82 3.39
C LYS A 78 9.78 16.12 4.13
N ASP A 79 9.45 16.13 5.41
CA ASP A 79 9.58 17.31 6.27
C ASP A 79 8.82 18.51 5.64
N LYS A 80 9.56 19.58 5.32
CA LYS A 80 8.99 20.79 4.69
C LYS A 80 9.18 20.85 3.18
N MET A 81 9.76 19.81 2.58
CA MET A 81 10.03 19.77 1.14
C MET A 81 9.09 18.82 0.41
N SER A 82 8.68 19.23 -0.79
CA SER A 82 7.88 18.41 -1.69
C SER A 82 8.49 18.45 -3.08
N PHE A 83 8.54 17.30 -3.74
CA PHE A 83 9.05 17.15 -5.09
C PHE A 83 7.96 16.58 -5.99
N LEU A 84 7.65 17.31 -7.04
CA LEU A 84 6.78 16.86 -8.12
C LEU A 84 7.66 16.38 -9.27
N ARG A 85 7.43 15.17 -9.73
CA ARG A 85 8.12 14.55 -10.85
C ARG A 85 7.15 14.16 -11.94
N LEU A 86 7.58 14.33 -13.17
CA LEU A 86 6.95 13.76 -14.36
C LEU A 86 7.92 12.75 -14.98
N ASN A 87 7.51 11.48 -15.06
CA ASN A 87 8.19 10.48 -15.87
C ASN A 87 7.53 10.44 -17.25
N SER A 88 8.31 10.54 -18.29
CA SER A 88 7.82 10.47 -19.68
C SER A 88 8.85 9.83 -20.59
N VAL A 89 8.38 9.25 -21.70
CA VAL A 89 9.25 8.80 -22.79
C VAL A 89 9.45 10.01 -23.70
N ALA A 90 10.70 10.33 -24.00
CA ALA A 90 11.06 11.40 -24.94
C ALA A 90 11.92 10.80 -26.06
N GLN A 91 11.54 11.05 -27.30
CA GLN A 91 12.30 10.63 -28.48
C GLN A 91 13.06 11.79 -29.12
N ASN A 92 12.67 13.00 -28.83
CA ASN A 92 13.25 14.21 -29.38
C ASN A 92 13.12 15.41 -28.41
N HIS A 93 13.72 16.53 -28.79
CA HIS A 93 13.70 17.76 -27.99
C HIS A 93 12.30 18.37 -27.79
N SER A 94 11.38 18.15 -28.75
CA SER A 94 10.01 18.63 -28.63
C SER A 94 9.28 17.92 -27.48
N ASP A 95 9.46 16.61 -27.33
CA ASP A 95 8.87 15.81 -26.27
C ASP A 95 9.34 16.29 -24.90
N VAL A 96 10.63 16.61 -24.78
CA VAL A 96 11.20 17.17 -23.55
C VAL A 96 10.57 18.53 -23.20
N ARG A 97 10.41 19.41 -24.18
CA ARG A 97 9.77 20.72 -23.98
C ARG A 97 8.33 20.57 -23.50
N GLU A 98 7.57 19.72 -24.16
CA GLU A 98 6.18 19.44 -23.77
C GLU A 98 6.09 18.88 -22.34
N ALA A 99 7.02 17.98 -21.96
CA ALA A 99 7.08 17.45 -20.60
C ALA A 99 7.35 18.54 -19.56
N ILE A 100 8.26 19.48 -19.86
CA ILE A 100 8.56 20.62 -18.99
C ILE A 100 7.32 21.52 -18.83
N GLU A 101 6.63 21.86 -19.92
CA GLU A 101 5.42 22.68 -19.90
C GLU A 101 4.31 22.03 -19.07
N LYS A 102 4.11 20.72 -19.22
CA LYS A 102 3.18 19.93 -18.41
C LYS A 102 3.54 19.96 -16.93
N LEU A 103 4.83 19.82 -16.60
CA LEU A 103 5.31 19.86 -15.21
C LEU A 103 5.00 21.20 -14.56
N TRP A 104 5.29 22.32 -15.25
CA TRP A 104 4.98 23.67 -14.78
C TRP A 104 3.48 23.90 -14.61
N THR A 105 2.68 23.45 -15.55
CA THR A 105 1.21 23.59 -15.49
C THR A 105 0.62 22.87 -14.28
N ILE A 106 1.06 21.66 -13.99
CA ILE A 106 0.57 20.90 -12.83
C ILE A 106 1.07 21.51 -11.53
N ARG A 107 2.33 21.95 -11.47
CA ARG A 107 2.86 22.67 -10.30
C ARG A 107 2.02 23.90 -9.96
N GLU A 108 1.68 24.72 -10.96
CA GLU A 108 0.84 25.90 -10.78
C GLU A 108 -0.56 25.53 -10.28
N LYS A 109 -1.16 24.46 -10.81
CA LYS A 109 -2.46 23.98 -10.34
C LYS A 109 -2.40 23.53 -8.89
N ILE A 110 -1.37 22.78 -8.49
CA ILE A 110 -1.20 22.34 -7.10
C ILE A 110 -1.05 23.54 -6.16
N ASN A 111 -0.22 24.50 -6.51
CA ASN A 111 0.01 25.69 -5.68
C ASN A 111 -1.23 26.59 -5.53
N LYS A 112 -2.12 26.59 -6.52
CA LYS A 112 -3.38 27.37 -6.49
C LYS A 112 -4.54 26.59 -5.89
N SER A 113 -4.40 25.28 -5.68
CA SER A 113 -5.46 24.47 -5.09
C SER A 113 -5.63 24.82 -3.61
N PRO A 114 -6.86 25.10 -3.17
CA PRO A 114 -7.10 25.31 -1.73
C PRO A 114 -6.75 24.04 -0.98
N LEU A 115 -6.20 24.20 0.22
CA LEU A 115 -6.05 23.09 1.15
C LEU A 115 -7.45 22.62 1.56
N LEU A 116 -7.90 21.52 0.98
CA LEU A 116 -9.11 20.85 1.41
C LEU A 116 -8.80 20.14 2.75
N ILE A 117 -8.81 20.92 3.81
CA ILE A 117 -8.89 20.37 5.17
C ILE A 117 -10.38 20.12 5.42
N ASP A 118 -10.86 18.98 4.97
CA ASP A 118 -12.20 18.53 5.33
C ASP A 118 -12.16 18.08 6.79
N THR A 119 -12.52 18.98 7.70
CA THR A 119 -12.61 18.72 9.13
C THR A 119 -13.95 18.08 9.51
N ASP A 120 -14.92 18.05 8.62
CA ASP A 120 -16.26 17.51 8.89
C ASP A 120 -16.35 16.02 8.58
N LEU A 121 -15.68 15.24 9.45
CA LEU A 121 -15.65 13.79 9.39
C LEU A 121 -16.90 13.12 10.02
N LYS A 122 -18.01 13.84 10.15
CA LYS A 122 -19.26 13.34 10.70
C LYS A 122 -20.16 12.63 9.68
N GLU A 123 -19.62 12.06 8.64
CA GLU A 123 -20.41 11.15 7.81
C GLU A 123 -20.71 9.90 8.62
N ASN A 124 -21.92 9.76 9.08
CA ASN A 124 -22.47 8.50 9.53
C ASN A 124 -22.55 7.59 8.29
N LEU A 125 -21.66 6.62 8.20
CA LEU A 125 -21.81 5.54 7.23
C LEU A 125 -23.13 4.83 7.54
N LEU A 126 -24.20 5.21 6.86
CA LEU A 126 -25.49 4.53 6.97
C LEU A 126 -25.33 3.17 6.27
N MET A 127 -25.22 2.13 7.08
CA MET A 127 -25.17 0.75 6.61
C MET A 127 -26.58 0.23 6.44
N ASP A 128 -26.86 -0.34 5.29
CA ASP A 128 -28.19 -0.88 5.02
C ASP A 128 -28.44 -2.23 5.67
N ASN A 129 -27.45 -3.11 5.78
CA ASN A 129 -27.61 -4.42 6.43
C ASN A 129 -26.27 -5.01 6.87
N PHE A 130 -26.24 -5.56 8.09
CA PHE A 130 -25.19 -6.44 8.57
C PHE A 130 -25.63 -7.90 8.38
N SER A 131 -25.03 -8.62 7.45
CA SER A 131 -25.13 -10.08 7.47
C SER A 131 -24.30 -10.63 8.62
N ASN A 132 -24.90 -11.49 9.46
CA ASN A 132 -24.21 -12.19 10.53
C ASN A 132 -23.64 -13.54 10.09
N GLU A 133 -23.75 -13.90 8.83
CA GLU A 133 -23.32 -15.20 8.27
C GLU A 133 -21.82 -15.45 8.49
N TRP A 134 -20.98 -14.41 8.38
CA TRP A 134 -19.56 -14.53 8.63
C TRP A 134 -19.23 -15.01 10.04
N LYS A 135 -20.09 -14.73 11.05
CA LYS A 135 -19.86 -15.16 12.44
C LYS A 135 -19.97 -16.66 12.60
N SER A 136 -20.90 -17.29 11.89
CA SER A 136 -21.04 -18.76 11.90
C SER A 136 -19.82 -19.41 11.25
N GLN A 137 -19.49 -18.98 10.04
CA GLN A 137 -18.32 -19.50 9.32
C GLN A 137 -17.00 -19.30 10.09
N TYR A 138 -16.84 -18.17 10.78
CA TYR A 138 -15.68 -17.90 11.61
C TYR A 138 -15.60 -18.84 12.81
N ARG A 139 -16.73 -19.11 13.50
CA ARG A 139 -16.79 -20.06 14.62
C ARG A 139 -16.44 -21.46 14.20
N ASP A 140 -16.96 -21.94 13.08
CA ASP A 140 -16.66 -23.27 12.56
C ASP A 140 -15.19 -23.41 12.18
N SER A 141 -14.63 -22.39 11.53
CA SER A 141 -13.20 -22.33 11.20
C SER A 141 -12.31 -22.29 12.45
N LEU A 142 -12.76 -21.55 13.49
CA LEU A 142 -12.04 -21.47 14.77
C LEU A 142 -12.03 -22.82 15.49
N ALA A 143 -13.19 -23.49 15.56
CA ALA A 143 -13.29 -24.82 16.19
C ALA A 143 -12.37 -25.82 15.51
N LYS A 144 -12.42 -25.87 14.17
CA LYS A 144 -11.54 -26.75 13.38
C LYS A 144 -10.05 -26.41 13.57
N GLY A 145 -9.71 -25.12 13.65
CA GLY A 145 -8.34 -24.69 13.90
C GLY A 145 -7.81 -25.14 15.27
N ILE A 146 -8.64 -25.06 16.31
CA ILE A 146 -8.31 -25.55 17.66
C ILE A 146 -8.11 -27.06 17.66
N GLU A 147 -8.96 -27.82 16.95
CA GLU A 147 -8.80 -29.27 16.81
C GLU A 147 -7.44 -29.64 16.18
N LEU A 148 -7.05 -28.96 15.10
CA LEU A 148 -5.76 -29.18 14.42
C LEU A 148 -4.56 -28.84 15.32
N ILE A 149 -4.66 -27.81 16.13
CA ILE A 149 -3.61 -27.45 17.10
C ILE A 149 -3.52 -28.53 18.21
N ASN A 150 -4.67 -28.96 18.74
CA ASN A 150 -4.70 -29.99 19.78
C ASN A 150 -4.22 -31.36 19.27
N ALA A 151 -4.42 -31.66 17.99
CA ALA A 151 -3.92 -32.87 17.35
C ALA A 151 -2.41 -32.81 17.05
N GLY A 152 -1.78 -31.64 17.14
CA GLY A 152 -0.37 -31.44 16.80
C GLY A 152 -0.11 -31.27 15.29
N ASP A 153 -1.17 -31.10 14.49
CA ASP A 153 -1.06 -30.87 13.06
C ASP A 153 -0.66 -29.43 12.72
N LEU A 154 -0.90 -28.49 13.65
CA LEU A 154 -0.52 -27.09 13.56
C LEU A 154 0.01 -26.59 14.91
N ASP A 155 1.09 -25.81 14.88
CA ASP A 155 1.61 -25.11 16.06
C ASP A 155 0.87 -23.80 16.33
N LYS A 156 0.44 -23.14 15.26
CA LYS A 156 -0.21 -21.82 15.30
C LYS A 156 -1.11 -21.61 14.10
N LEU A 157 -2.25 -20.97 14.33
CA LEU A 157 -3.16 -20.56 13.28
C LEU A 157 -3.58 -19.09 13.47
N VAL A 158 -3.54 -18.32 12.40
CA VAL A 158 -4.12 -16.97 12.34
C VAL A 158 -5.29 -17.02 11.36
N LEU A 159 -6.51 -16.83 11.90
CA LEU A 159 -7.72 -16.83 11.09
C LEU A 159 -7.95 -15.45 10.50
N ALA A 160 -8.31 -15.42 9.21
CA ALA A 160 -8.80 -14.24 8.52
C ALA A 160 -10.23 -14.46 8.06
N THR A 161 -11.02 -13.40 8.07
CA THR A 161 -12.37 -13.40 7.53
C THR A 161 -12.60 -12.15 6.71
N SER A 162 -13.52 -12.24 5.75
CA SER A 162 -13.97 -11.10 4.97
C SER A 162 -15.43 -10.80 5.26
N GLN A 163 -15.79 -9.52 5.20
CA GLN A 163 -17.17 -9.07 5.34
C GLN A 163 -17.48 -8.08 4.22
N THR A 164 -18.58 -8.31 3.52
CA THR A 164 -19.09 -7.36 2.53
C THR A 164 -20.14 -6.47 3.18
N LEU A 165 -19.96 -5.16 2.99
CA LEU A 165 -20.87 -4.13 3.48
C LEU A 165 -21.49 -3.39 2.31
N SER A 166 -22.80 -3.25 2.31
CA SER A 166 -23.51 -2.39 1.36
C SER A 166 -23.70 -1.02 1.99
N LEU A 167 -23.27 0.01 1.29
CA LEU A 167 -23.38 1.40 1.72
C LEU A 167 -24.45 2.11 0.89
N LYS A 168 -25.17 3.04 1.50
CA LYS A 168 -26.18 3.86 0.80
C LYS A 168 -25.56 4.84 -0.18
N GLU A 169 -24.38 5.30 0.13
CA GLU A 169 -23.63 6.26 -0.68
C GLU A 169 -22.24 5.73 -1.01
N PRO A 170 -21.66 6.12 -2.15
CA PRO A 170 -20.30 5.77 -2.50
C PRO A 170 -19.30 6.24 -1.43
N LEU A 171 -18.39 5.36 -1.06
CA LEU A 171 -17.33 5.67 -0.11
C LEU A 171 -16.23 6.49 -0.77
N ASP A 172 -15.85 7.63 -0.16
CA ASP A 172 -14.64 8.36 -0.54
C ASP A 172 -13.41 7.79 0.22
N PRO A 173 -12.48 7.10 -0.47
CA PRO A 173 -11.31 6.53 0.17
C PRO A 173 -10.41 7.57 0.84
N LEU A 174 -10.36 8.80 0.32
CA LEU A 174 -9.52 9.86 0.88
C LEU A 174 -10.05 10.34 2.22
N LYS A 175 -11.37 10.40 2.39
CA LYS A 175 -12.00 10.72 3.69
C LYS A 175 -11.68 9.64 4.72
N VAL A 176 -11.75 8.36 4.34
CA VAL A 176 -11.39 7.26 5.25
C VAL A 176 -9.91 7.32 5.64
N LEU A 177 -9.02 7.54 4.68
CA LEU A 177 -7.58 7.69 4.95
C LEU A 177 -7.27 8.88 5.85
N SER A 178 -8.03 9.98 5.74
CA SER A 178 -7.90 11.13 6.63
C SER A 178 -8.25 10.77 8.07
N ARG A 179 -9.29 9.97 8.29
CA ARG A 179 -9.65 9.43 9.63
C ARG A 179 -8.56 8.49 10.15
N LEU A 180 -8.10 7.56 9.32
CA LEU A 180 -7.02 6.64 9.69
C LEU A 180 -5.72 7.39 10.04
N ARG A 181 -5.48 8.55 9.42
CA ARG A 181 -4.33 9.40 9.74
C ARG A 181 -4.35 9.89 11.20
N VAL A 182 -5.52 10.17 11.73
CA VAL A 182 -5.69 10.64 13.10
C VAL A 182 -5.70 9.48 14.10
N GLN A 183 -6.40 8.39 13.74
CA GLN A 183 -6.60 7.25 14.63
C GLN A 183 -5.42 6.29 14.67
N GLN A 184 -4.68 6.18 13.56
CA GLN A 184 -3.59 5.23 13.37
C GLN A 184 -2.29 5.98 13.03
N THR A 185 -1.78 6.75 13.97
CA THR A 185 -0.65 7.68 13.76
C THR A 185 0.65 6.96 13.37
N ASN A 186 0.88 5.75 13.88
CA ASN A 186 2.10 4.97 13.66
C ASN A 186 1.98 3.96 12.49
N SER A 187 0.97 4.11 11.64
CA SER A 187 0.72 3.20 10.53
C SER A 187 1.09 3.82 9.19
N CYS A 188 1.56 2.98 8.27
CA CYS A 188 1.69 3.32 6.86
C CYS A 188 0.30 3.27 6.22
N ARG A 189 -0.19 4.39 5.74
CA ARG A 189 -1.45 4.48 5.01
C ARG A 189 -1.18 4.32 3.53
N PHE A 190 -2.01 3.53 2.88
CA PHE A 190 -1.91 3.28 1.45
C PHE A 190 -3.27 3.40 0.77
N LEU A 191 -3.25 3.78 -0.49
CA LEU A 191 -4.37 3.78 -1.41
C LEU A 191 -3.86 3.29 -2.77
N TRP A 192 -4.43 2.19 -3.22
CA TRP A 192 -4.28 1.69 -4.58
C TRP A 192 -5.62 1.84 -5.29
N GLN A 193 -5.69 2.73 -6.25
CA GLN A 193 -6.90 2.99 -7.02
C GLN A 193 -6.71 2.48 -8.44
N LYS A 194 -7.45 1.42 -8.78
CA LYS A 194 -7.38 0.77 -10.08
C LYS A 194 -8.09 1.60 -11.14
N ASN A 195 -9.28 2.09 -10.80
CA ASN A 195 -10.11 2.94 -11.64
C ASN A 195 -10.97 3.87 -10.76
N HIS A 196 -11.99 4.52 -11.31
CA HIS A 196 -12.85 5.44 -10.57
C HIS A 196 -13.67 4.73 -9.48
N ASP A 197 -14.07 3.48 -9.72
CA ASP A 197 -15.05 2.75 -8.91
C ASP A 197 -14.40 1.73 -7.97
N GLU A 198 -13.12 1.40 -8.20
CA GLU A 198 -12.41 0.36 -7.45
C GLU A 198 -11.16 0.90 -6.79
N SER A 199 -11.09 0.75 -5.48
CA SER A 199 -9.90 1.11 -4.70
C SER A 199 -9.64 0.14 -3.56
N PHE A 200 -8.34 -0.10 -3.30
CA PHE A 200 -7.85 -0.85 -2.16
C PHE A 200 -7.05 0.09 -1.27
N PHE A 201 -7.43 0.21 -0.02
CA PHE A 201 -6.80 1.15 0.91
C PHE A 201 -6.82 0.65 2.35
N GLY A 202 -5.94 1.21 3.16
CA GLY A 202 -5.85 0.86 4.56
C GLY A 202 -4.71 1.55 5.29
N ALA A 203 -4.47 1.08 6.52
CA ALA A 203 -3.36 1.48 7.36
C ALA A 203 -2.70 0.22 7.93
N SER A 204 -1.40 0.05 7.68
CA SER A 204 -0.61 -1.07 8.19
C SER A 204 0.40 -0.58 9.20
N PRO A 205 0.41 -1.10 10.44
CA PRO A 205 1.40 -0.74 11.45
C PRO A 205 2.75 -1.43 11.23
N GLU A 206 2.76 -2.52 10.46
CA GLU A 206 3.92 -3.38 10.29
C GLU A 206 4.55 -3.23 8.92
N ARG A 207 5.87 -3.09 8.91
CA ARG A 207 6.68 -3.07 7.69
C ARG A 207 7.20 -4.48 7.43
N LEU A 208 6.90 -5.00 6.25
CA LEU A 208 7.39 -6.32 5.86
C LEU A 208 8.93 -6.34 5.77
N ILE A 209 9.49 -5.38 5.02
CA ILE A 209 10.92 -5.30 4.76
C ILE A 209 11.30 -3.90 4.28
N SER A 210 12.50 -3.47 4.62
CA SER A 210 13.13 -2.28 4.05
C SER A 210 14.57 -2.58 3.70
N LEU A 211 14.97 -2.27 2.48
CA LEU A 211 16.35 -2.35 2.03
C LEU A 211 16.85 -0.94 1.72
N ASN A 212 17.92 -0.54 2.38
CA ASN A 212 18.60 0.73 2.11
C ASN A 212 20.08 0.46 1.93
N GLN A 213 20.58 0.71 0.72
CA GLN A 213 21.93 0.31 0.33
C GLN A 213 22.12 -1.20 0.56
N ASN A 214 23.01 -1.63 1.44
CA ASN A 214 23.28 -3.02 1.80
C ASN A 214 22.68 -3.42 3.15
N GLN A 215 21.83 -2.57 3.74
CA GLN A 215 21.20 -2.85 5.04
C GLN A 215 19.75 -3.29 4.82
N LEU A 216 19.45 -4.50 5.25
CA LEU A 216 18.11 -5.06 5.29
C LEU A 216 17.52 -4.82 6.69
N LEU A 217 16.33 -4.21 6.73
CA LEU A 217 15.59 -3.97 7.97
C LEU A 217 14.27 -4.71 7.93
N ILE A 218 14.03 -5.51 8.94
CA ILE A 218 12.77 -6.23 9.18
C ILE A 218 12.32 -5.87 10.58
N ASP A 219 11.04 -5.49 10.71
CA ASP A 219 10.41 -5.25 12.01
C ASP A 219 9.71 -6.54 12.44
N ALA A 220 9.96 -6.98 13.67
CA ALA A 220 9.21 -8.05 14.30
C ALA A 220 8.46 -7.49 15.51
N LEU A 221 7.14 -7.46 15.42
CA LEU A 221 6.27 -6.96 16.48
C LEU A 221 5.60 -8.14 17.17
N ALA A 222 5.74 -8.21 18.49
CA ALA A 222 5.06 -9.21 19.30
C ALA A 222 4.54 -8.57 20.58
N GLY A 223 3.27 -8.81 20.87
CA GLY A 223 2.64 -8.35 22.09
C GLY A 223 1.39 -7.50 21.82
N THR A 224 0.48 -7.55 22.77
CA THR A 224 -0.72 -6.73 22.82
C THR A 224 -0.91 -6.27 24.26
N ALA A 225 -1.08 -4.98 24.47
CA ALA A 225 -1.42 -4.43 25.77
C ALA A 225 -2.77 -3.69 25.67
N LYS A 226 -3.58 -3.83 26.70
CA LYS A 226 -4.82 -3.08 26.83
C LYS A 226 -4.47 -1.65 27.23
N LYS A 227 -5.13 -0.70 26.62
CA LYS A 227 -5.06 0.71 26.97
C LYS A 227 -6.25 1.04 27.87
N ASP A 228 -6.01 1.75 28.98
CA ASP A 228 -7.07 2.23 29.84
C ASP A 228 -7.80 3.44 29.21
N ASP A 229 -8.87 3.88 29.87
CA ASP A 229 -9.70 4.99 29.39
C ASP A 229 -8.93 6.33 29.39
N ASP A 230 -7.88 6.46 30.21
CA ASP A 230 -7.00 7.63 30.29
C ASP A 230 -5.83 7.55 29.27
N GLY A 231 -5.78 6.51 28.51
CA GLY A 231 -4.78 6.32 27.47
C GLY A 231 -3.44 5.77 27.98
N GLN A 232 -3.37 5.32 29.21
CA GLN A 232 -2.21 4.63 29.76
C GLN A 232 -2.31 3.11 29.53
N TYR A 233 -1.19 2.42 29.60
CA TYR A 233 -1.16 0.97 29.50
C TYR A 233 -1.14 0.34 30.87
N ASP A 234 -2.01 -0.65 31.11
CA ASP A 234 -2.12 -1.41 32.36
C ASP A 234 -0.82 -2.16 32.74
N CYS A 235 0.03 -2.38 31.76
CA CYS A 235 1.38 -2.89 31.94
C CYS A 235 2.29 -2.24 30.88
N LEU A 236 3.56 -2.13 31.15
CA LEU A 236 4.53 -1.72 30.14
C LEU A 236 4.44 -2.70 28.97
N PRO A 237 3.98 -2.25 27.78
CA PRO A 237 3.96 -3.14 26.62
C PRO A 237 5.39 -3.56 26.32
N VAL A 238 5.65 -4.85 26.45
CA VAL A 238 6.95 -5.40 26.04
C VAL A 238 6.92 -5.48 24.52
N PHE A 239 7.30 -4.41 23.87
CA PHE A 239 7.54 -4.40 22.42
C PHE A 239 8.94 -4.96 22.20
N PHE A 240 9.02 -6.19 21.73
CA PHE A 240 10.28 -6.68 21.16
C PHE A 240 10.36 -6.20 19.72
N LEU A 241 11.07 -5.09 19.51
CA LEU A 241 11.54 -4.72 18.19
C LEU A 241 12.81 -5.52 17.91
N ILE A 242 12.72 -6.61 17.18
CA ILE A 242 13.89 -7.31 16.67
C ILE A 242 14.25 -6.67 15.35
N GLN A 243 15.28 -5.86 15.37
CA GLN A 243 15.87 -5.29 14.17
C GLN A 243 17.04 -6.18 13.74
N ALA A 244 16.87 -6.91 12.65
CA ALA A 244 17.96 -7.64 12.03
C ALA A 244 18.57 -6.78 10.93
N VAL A 245 19.83 -6.43 11.08
CA VAL A 245 20.65 -5.80 10.02
C VAL A 245 21.47 -6.93 9.39
N ILE A 246 21.16 -7.26 8.15
CA ILE A 246 21.96 -8.22 7.37
C ILE A 246 22.85 -7.38 6.45
N GLU A 247 24.14 -7.35 6.75
CA GLU A 247 25.12 -6.77 5.83
C GLU A 247 25.41 -7.80 4.72
N GLY A 248 25.02 -7.46 3.50
CA GLY A 248 25.36 -8.27 2.34
C GLY A 248 26.86 -8.19 2.09
N ASN A 249 27.55 -9.32 2.13
CA ASN A 249 28.91 -9.41 1.61
C ASN A 249 28.88 -9.09 0.10
N LYS A 250 29.77 -8.19 -0.32
CA LYS A 250 30.04 -7.86 -1.72
C LYS A 250 30.57 -9.06 -2.49
#